data_02dad9a7d55af6926308e215e169b8c9
#
_entry.id   02dad9a7d55af6926308e215e169b8c9
#
_cell.length_a   1.000
_cell.length_b   1.000
_cell.length_c   1.000
_cell.angle_alpha   90.00
_cell.angle_beta   90.00
_cell.angle_gamma   90.00
#
_symmetry.space_group_name_H-M   'P 1'
#
loop_
_entity.id
_entity.type
_entity.pdbx_description
1 polymer ?
#
loop_
_entity_poly.entity_id
_entity_poly.type
_entity_poly.pdbx_seq_one_letter_code
_entity_poly.pdbx_strand_id
1 'polypeptide(L)'
;MEKALFPETRLIASGLTLRRGDRLLVEGLDFDLANGQALIVTGPNGTGKSTLLRGLAGFLPPARGRVRGIFAGEEERGAGALAHYLGHVEGSKPALTARENLHFWQSMLALPGLGSGLSPDAALAQLGVPQVAGLPVAYLSAGQKRRVGLARLLIAPRPIWILDEPLTALDAAGQDLLNAMLRDHLAAGGLIVAATHAPLAIAARQLSLGSREVAA
;
A
#
# COMPACT_ATOMS: atom_id res chain seq x y z
N MET A 1 9.60 -9.44 -24.34
CA MET A 1 8.79 -9.51 -23.12
C MET A 1 9.71 -9.23 -21.94
N GLU A 2 9.58 -8.09 -21.33
CA GLU A 2 10.33 -7.74 -20.11
C GLU A 2 9.88 -8.71 -19.00
N LYS A 3 10.84 -9.35 -18.34
CA LYS A 3 10.54 -10.33 -17.30
C LYS A 3 9.91 -9.62 -16.12
N ALA A 4 8.73 -10.05 -15.67
CA ALA A 4 8.08 -9.50 -14.49
C ALA A 4 9.08 -9.49 -13.32
N LEU A 5 9.16 -8.38 -12.60
CA LEU A 5 10.04 -8.22 -11.44
C LEU A 5 9.61 -9.14 -10.30
N PHE A 6 8.27 -9.29 -10.12
CA PHE A 6 7.73 -10.10 -9.04
C PHE A 6 7.37 -11.49 -9.54
N PRO A 7 7.75 -12.55 -8.80
CA PRO A 7 7.30 -13.92 -9.08
C PRO A 7 5.78 -14.05 -8.88
N GLU A 8 5.23 -15.23 -9.10
CA GLU A 8 3.82 -15.48 -8.83
C GLU A 8 3.45 -15.06 -7.41
N THR A 9 2.54 -14.11 -7.33
CA THR A 9 2.09 -13.52 -6.08
C THR A 9 0.57 -13.48 -6.04
N ARG A 10 -0.02 -13.85 -4.89
CA ARG A 10 -1.47 -13.75 -4.67
C ARG A 10 -1.75 -13.17 -3.29
N LEU A 11 -2.81 -12.38 -3.20
CA LEU A 11 -3.39 -11.89 -1.95
C LEU A 11 -4.82 -12.43 -1.84
N ILE A 12 -5.07 -13.27 -0.85
CA ILE A 12 -6.34 -13.98 -0.68
C ILE A 12 -6.94 -13.64 0.68
N ALA A 13 -8.17 -13.14 0.67
CA ALA A 13 -9.01 -13.04 1.86
C ALA A 13 -10.09 -14.12 1.80
N SER A 14 -10.30 -14.86 2.89
CA SER A 14 -11.29 -15.93 2.98
C SER A 14 -12.14 -15.77 4.24
N GLY A 15 -13.43 -15.49 4.05
CA GLY A 15 -14.40 -15.25 5.11
C GLY A 15 -13.98 -14.14 6.07
N LEU A 16 -13.22 -13.13 5.58
CA LEU A 16 -12.58 -12.13 6.40
C LEU A 16 -13.59 -11.26 7.13
N THR A 17 -13.54 -11.30 8.46
CA THR A 17 -14.38 -10.50 9.33
C THR A 17 -13.53 -9.65 10.26
N LEU A 18 -13.72 -8.33 10.24
CA LEU A 18 -12.95 -7.36 11.01
C LEU A 18 -13.84 -6.52 11.91
N ARG A 19 -13.35 -6.27 13.13
CA ARG A 19 -14.02 -5.45 14.15
C ARG A 19 -13.10 -4.32 14.62
N ARG A 20 -13.71 -3.24 15.08
CA ARG A 20 -13.02 -2.17 15.83
C ARG A 20 -13.79 -1.95 17.13
N GLY A 21 -13.24 -2.44 18.23
CA GLY A 21 -13.99 -2.62 19.46
C GLY A 21 -15.17 -3.57 19.21
N ASP A 22 -16.36 -3.20 19.65
CA ASP A 22 -17.58 -4.01 19.47
C ASP A 22 -18.22 -3.86 18.09
N ARG A 23 -17.79 -2.88 17.30
CA ARG A 23 -18.39 -2.61 15.99
C ARG A 23 -17.84 -3.54 14.92
N LEU A 24 -18.72 -4.28 14.26
CA LEU A 24 -18.43 -5.06 13.06
C LEU A 24 -18.33 -4.10 11.86
N LEU A 25 -17.21 -4.13 11.12
CA LEU A 25 -16.96 -3.24 10.00
C LEU A 25 -16.85 -3.96 8.66
N VAL A 26 -16.31 -5.18 8.66
CA VAL A 26 -16.22 -6.05 7.49
C VAL A 26 -16.72 -7.42 7.92
N GLU A 27 -17.57 -8.04 7.13
CA GLU A 27 -18.17 -9.35 7.45
C GLU A 27 -18.09 -10.29 6.26
N GLY A 28 -17.46 -11.46 6.46
CA GLY A 28 -17.44 -12.56 5.52
C GLY A 28 -16.86 -12.22 4.15
N LEU A 29 -15.87 -11.30 4.07
CA LEU A 29 -15.32 -10.85 2.80
C LEU A 29 -14.41 -11.92 2.19
N ASP A 30 -14.69 -12.23 0.92
CA ASP A 30 -13.88 -13.11 0.08
C ASP A 30 -13.36 -12.36 -1.14
N PHE A 31 -12.07 -12.44 -1.39
CA PHE A 31 -11.46 -12.05 -2.66
C PHE A 31 -10.14 -12.74 -2.90
N ASP A 32 -9.71 -12.73 -4.13
CA ASP A 32 -8.43 -13.24 -4.61
C ASP A 32 -7.89 -12.27 -5.66
N LEU A 33 -6.67 -11.79 -5.43
CA LEU A 33 -5.90 -10.96 -6.35
C LEU A 33 -4.62 -11.67 -6.76
N ALA A 34 -4.31 -11.63 -8.03
CA ALA A 34 -3.10 -12.19 -8.63
C ALA A 34 -2.23 -11.08 -9.25
N ASN A 35 -1.04 -11.44 -9.74
CA ASN A 35 -0.11 -10.53 -10.39
C ASN A 35 -0.80 -9.56 -11.37
N GLY A 36 -0.42 -8.29 -11.32
CA GLY A 36 -0.93 -7.23 -12.18
C GLY A 36 -2.35 -6.76 -11.87
N GLN A 37 -2.99 -7.26 -10.81
CA GLN A 37 -4.35 -6.88 -10.44
C GLN A 37 -4.39 -5.80 -9.35
N ALA A 38 -5.41 -4.97 -9.45
CA ALA A 38 -5.71 -3.96 -8.43
C ALA A 38 -7.15 -4.09 -7.90
N LEU A 39 -7.35 -3.78 -6.61
CA LEU A 39 -8.63 -3.68 -5.93
C LEU A 39 -8.78 -2.29 -5.32
N ILE A 40 -9.80 -1.55 -5.75
CA ILE A 40 -10.14 -0.25 -5.16
C ILE A 40 -11.29 -0.43 -4.18
N VAL A 41 -11.05 -0.06 -2.95
CA VAL A 41 -12.03 -0.10 -1.86
C VAL A 41 -12.71 1.26 -1.77
N THR A 42 -14.03 1.29 -2.01
CA THR A 42 -14.86 2.50 -1.97
C THR A 42 -15.88 2.41 -0.83
N GLY A 43 -16.56 3.51 -0.57
CA GLY A 43 -17.63 3.58 0.42
C GLY A 43 -17.55 4.85 1.28
N PRO A 44 -18.61 5.20 2.02
CA PRO A 44 -18.66 6.36 2.90
C PRO A 44 -17.56 6.35 3.98
N ASN A 45 -17.31 7.50 4.61
CA ASN A 45 -16.40 7.56 5.74
C ASN A 45 -16.95 6.74 6.92
N GLY A 46 -16.04 6.05 7.62
CA GLY A 46 -16.40 5.20 8.77
C GLY A 46 -16.94 3.81 8.42
N THR A 47 -17.03 3.42 7.15
CA THR A 47 -17.47 2.07 6.73
C THR A 47 -16.44 0.97 6.94
N GLY A 48 -15.20 1.31 7.29
CA GLY A 48 -14.17 0.32 7.59
C GLY A 48 -13.07 0.18 6.52
N LYS A 49 -12.97 1.09 5.53
CA LYS A 49 -11.93 1.05 4.49
C LYS A 49 -10.52 0.91 5.08
N SER A 50 -10.09 1.84 5.93
CA SER A 50 -8.78 1.77 6.59
C SER A 50 -8.64 0.56 7.52
N THR A 51 -9.76 0.08 8.11
CA THR A 51 -9.77 -1.14 8.93
C THR A 51 -9.49 -2.37 8.07
N LEU A 52 -10.12 -2.45 6.89
CA LEU A 52 -9.84 -3.50 5.92
C LEU A 52 -8.37 -3.48 5.50
N LEU A 53 -7.85 -2.33 5.10
CA LEU A 53 -6.46 -2.21 4.67
C LEU A 53 -5.47 -2.63 5.78
N ARG A 54 -5.73 -2.24 7.03
CA ARG A 54 -4.91 -2.67 8.18
C ARG A 54 -5.03 -4.17 8.45
N GLY A 55 -6.20 -4.76 8.27
CA GLY A 55 -6.39 -6.21 8.36
C GLY A 55 -5.58 -6.95 7.30
N LEU A 56 -5.62 -6.48 6.05
CA LEU A 56 -4.83 -7.05 4.95
C LEU A 56 -3.33 -6.91 5.18
N ALA A 57 -2.89 -5.78 5.74
CA ALA A 57 -1.50 -5.52 6.09
C ALA A 57 -1.02 -6.26 7.35
N GLY A 58 -1.90 -7.00 8.04
CA GLY A 58 -1.56 -7.74 9.26
C GLY A 58 -1.46 -6.91 10.54
N PHE A 59 -1.84 -5.62 10.50
CA PHE A 59 -1.84 -4.75 11.70
C PHE A 59 -3.09 -4.93 12.58
N LEU A 60 -4.11 -5.59 12.07
CA LEU A 60 -5.33 -5.90 12.79
C LEU A 60 -5.66 -7.38 12.59
N PRO A 61 -5.66 -8.20 13.66
CA PRO A 61 -6.03 -9.59 13.55
C PRO A 61 -7.52 -9.73 13.17
N PRO A 62 -7.88 -10.65 12.26
CA PRO A 62 -9.27 -10.89 11.92
C PRO A 62 -10.03 -11.51 13.10
N ALA A 63 -11.31 -11.11 13.27
CA ALA A 63 -12.21 -11.74 14.22
C ALA A 63 -12.67 -13.13 13.72
N ARG A 64 -12.79 -13.29 12.39
CA ARG A 64 -13.03 -14.56 11.70
C ARG A 64 -12.38 -14.53 10.33
N GLY A 65 -12.19 -15.72 9.74
CA GLY A 65 -11.55 -15.87 8.44
C GLY A 65 -10.05 -15.64 8.50
N ARG A 66 -9.44 -15.43 7.34
CA ARG A 66 -7.98 -15.25 7.23
C ARG A 66 -7.58 -14.45 6.01
N VAL A 67 -6.36 -13.88 6.08
CA VAL A 67 -5.67 -13.24 4.95
C VAL A 67 -4.38 -14.01 4.70
N ARG A 68 -4.16 -14.42 3.46
CA ARG A 68 -2.96 -15.15 3.03
C ARG A 68 -2.25 -14.39 1.91
N GLY A 69 -0.93 -14.37 1.96
CA GLY A 69 -0.06 -14.00 0.85
C GLY A 69 0.63 -15.25 0.31
N ILE A 70 0.59 -15.45 -0.99
CA ILE A 70 1.36 -16.48 -1.67
C ILE A 70 2.46 -15.76 -2.46
N PHE A 71 3.69 -16.26 -2.36
CA PHE A 71 4.85 -15.70 -3.04
C PHE A 71 5.74 -16.82 -3.58
N ALA A 72 6.01 -16.82 -4.87
CA ALA A 72 6.78 -17.85 -5.54
C ALA A 72 6.25 -19.29 -5.30
N GLY A 73 4.92 -19.43 -5.15
CA GLY A 73 4.27 -20.72 -4.90
C GLY A 73 4.21 -21.13 -3.42
N GLU A 74 4.84 -20.37 -2.50
CA GLU A 74 4.82 -20.64 -1.06
C GLU A 74 3.85 -19.70 -0.32
N GLU A 75 3.18 -20.23 0.71
CA GLU A 75 2.31 -19.43 1.58
C GLU A 75 3.16 -18.72 2.63
N GLU A 76 3.24 -17.40 2.53
CA GLU A 76 3.87 -16.56 3.55
C GLU A 76 2.97 -16.42 4.79
N ARG A 77 3.59 -16.39 5.97
CA ARG A 77 2.90 -16.16 7.25
C ARG A 77 2.37 -14.73 7.33
N GLY A 78 1.21 -14.52 6.75
CA GLY A 78 0.52 -13.24 6.69
C GLY A 78 0.97 -12.37 5.51
N ALA A 79 0.00 -11.86 4.76
CA ALA A 79 0.22 -11.03 3.58
C ALA A 79 1.04 -9.75 3.88
N GLY A 80 1.04 -9.28 5.14
CA GLY A 80 1.81 -8.11 5.56
C GLY A 80 3.32 -8.26 5.38
N ALA A 81 3.85 -9.48 5.41
CA ALA A 81 5.27 -9.74 5.14
C ALA A 81 5.65 -9.39 3.69
N LEU A 82 4.70 -9.46 2.75
CA LEU A 82 4.87 -9.17 1.33
C LEU A 82 4.44 -7.75 0.96
N ALA A 83 3.88 -6.99 1.89
CA ALA A 83 3.20 -5.74 1.59
C ALA A 83 3.97 -4.49 2.04
N HIS A 84 3.87 -3.43 1.23
CA HIS A 84 3.95 -2.08 1.73
C HIS A 84 2.57 -1.65 2.22
N TYR A 85 2.51 -1.06 3.41
CA TYR A 85 1.33 -0.33 3.86
C TYR A 85 1.66 1.17 3.93
N LEU A 86 0.94 1.97 3.16
CA LEU A 86 0.99 3.42 3.21
C LEU A 86 -0.35 3.92 3.75
N GLY A 87 -0.37 4.25 5.03
CA GLY A 87 -1.54 4.78 5.71
C GLY A 87 -1.69 6.29 5.55
N HIS A 88 -2.66 6.84 6.26
CA HIS A 88 -2.87 8.28 6.35
C HIS A 88 -1.71 8.99 7.07
N VAL A 89 -1.05 8.31 8.00
CA VAL A 89 0.19 8.75 8.66
C VAL A 89 1.35 7.94 8.07
N GLU A 90 2.37 8.62 7.55
CA GLU A 90 3.46 8.00 6.81
C GLU A 90 4.40 7.11 7.67
N GLY A 91 4.27 7.15 9.00
CA GLY A 91 5.10 6.37 9.93
C GLY A 91 6.57 6.82 9.95
N SER A 92 6.85 8.04 9.54
CA SER A 92 8.18 8.64 9.58
C SER A 92 8.52 9.11 11.00
N LYS A 93 9.78 9.01 11.38
CA LYS A 93 10.32 9.58 12.63
C LYS A 93 10.62 11.06 12.41
N PRO A 94 9.93 12.01 13.09
CA PRO A 94 10.03 13.43 12.79
C PRO A 94 11.43 14.03 12.97
N ALA A 95 12.20 13.51 13.94
CA ALA A 95 13.55 13.98 14.27
C ALA A 95 14.62 13.54 13.26
N LEU A 96 14.38 12.48 12.50
CA LEU A 96 15.29 11.99 11.48
C LEU A 96 15.08 12.75 10.17
N THR A 97 16.14 12.90 9.39
CA THR A 97 16.07 13.42 8.04
C THR A 97 15.25 12.50 7.12
N ALA A 98 14.79 13.01 5.98
CA ALA A 98 14.09 12.20 4.99
C ALA A 98 14.95 11.00 4.52
N ARG A 99 16.27 11.23 4.27
CA ARG A 99 17.20 10.16 3.90
C ARG A 99 17.35 9.10 4.98
N GLU A 100 17.54 9.49 6.24
CA GLU A 100 17.67 8.56 7.37
C GLU A 100 16.40 7.74 7.58
N ASN A 101 15.22 8.36 7.45
CA ASN A 101 13.94 7.65 7.49
C ASN A 101 13.85 6.59 6.38
N LEU A 102 14.25 6.93 5.15
CA LEU A 102 14.23 5.99 4.03
C LEU A 102 15.24 4.85 4.23
N HIS A 103 16.47 5.13 4.69
CA HIS A 103 17.43 4.08 5.03
C HIS A 103 16.90 3.11 6.10
N PHE A 104 16.28 3.66 7.15
CA PHE A 104 15.65 2.84 8.18
C PHE A 104 14.59 1.91 7.58
N TRP A 105 13.69 2.44 6.75
CA TRP A 105 12.66 1.63 6.11
C TRP A 105 13.23 0.64 5.09
N GLN A 106 14.26 1.02 4.34
CA GLN A 106 14.93 0.12 3.40
C GLN A 106 15.47 -1.12 4.10
N SER A 107 16.14 -0.93 5.25
CA SER A 107 16.67 -2.03 6.05
C SER A 107 15.57 -2.93 6.64
N MET A 108 14.46 -2.32 7.10
CA MET A 108 13.34 -3.07 7.71
C MET A 108 12.47 -3.80 6.69
N LEU A 109 12.35 -3.27 5.48
CA LEU A 109 11.40 -3.76 4.47
C LEU A 109 12.07 -4.63 3.40
N ALA A 110 13.38 -4.84 3.48
CA ALA A 110 14.08 -5.73 2.56
C ALA A 110 13.42 -7.11 2.53
N LEU A 111 13.12 -7.59 1.33
CA LEU A 111 12.54 -8.92 1.13
C LEU A 111 13.57 -9.81 0.46
N PRO A 112 13.94 -10.96 1.04
CA PRO A 112 14.88 -11.88 0.40
C PRO A 112 14.45 -12.24 -1.04
N GLY A 113 15.41 -12.25 -1.95
CA GLY A 113 15.16 -12.64 -3.34
C GLY A 113 14.67 -11.53 -4.28
N LEU A 114 14.29 -10.34 -3.77
CA LEU A 114 13.84 -9.23 -4.62
C LEU A 114 14.90 -8.14 -4.88
N GLY A 115 16.10 -8.29 -4.33
CA GLY A 115 17.17 -7.30 -4.48
C GLY A 115 16.90 -6.00 -3.69
N SER A 116 17.73 -5.00 -3.95
CA SER A 116 17.57 -3.64 -3.41
C SER A 116 16.74 -2.80 -4.37
N GLY A 117 15.85 -1.95 -3.83
CA GLY A 117 15.21 -0.89 -4.58
C GLY A 117 16.16 0.28 -4.89
N LEU A 118 15.60 1.43 -5.19
CA LEU A 118 16.37 2.65 -5.39
C LEU A 118 17.11 3.07 -4.11
N SER A 119 18.21 3.82 -4.26
CA SER A 119 18.77 4.53 -3.12
C SER A 119 17.77 5.58 -2.60
N PRO A 120 17.82 5.96 -1.31
CA PRO A 120 16.98 7.03 -0.78
C PRO A 120 17.01 8.31 -1.60
N ASP A 121 18.20 8.74 -2.03
CA ASP A 121 18.37 9.95 -2.83
C ASP A 121 17.74 9.82 -4.22
N ALA A 122 17.91 8.68 -4.88
CA ALA A 122 17.28 8.42 -6.18
C ALA A 122 15.74 8.37 -6.06
N ALA A 123 15.22 7.76 -5.00
CA ALA A 123 13.78 7.71 -4.74
C ALA A 123 13.19 9.11 -4.47
N LEU A 124 13.89 9.95 -3.69
CA LEU A 124 13.48 11.34 -3.45
C LEU A 124 13.53 12.18 -4.73
N ALA A 125 14.55 11.98 -5.58
CA ALA A 125 14.66 12.65 -6.88
C ALA A 125 13.51 12.24 -7.80
N GLN A 126 13.18 10.96 -7.89
CA GLN A 126 12.03 10.46 -8.67
C GLN A 126 10.69 11.04 -8.19
N LEU A 127 10.54 11.27 -6.89
CA LEU A 127 9.37 11.93 -6.31
C LEU A 127 9.41 13.47 -6.38
N GLY A 128 10.44 14.06 -7.04
CA GLY A 128 10.56 15.49 -7.26
C GLY A 128 10.88 16.29 -5.97
N VAL A 129 11.49 15.67 -4.97
CA VAL A 129 11.85 16.30 -3.69
C VAL A 129 13.30 16.02 -3.25
N PRO A 130 14.30 16.07 -4.15
CA PRO A 130 15.69 15.76 -3.76
C PRO A 130 16.25 16.74 -2.72
N GLN A 131 15.77 17.97 -2.71
CA GLN A 131 16.21 19.04 -1.80
C GLN A 131 15.87 18.78 -0.32
N VAL A 132 14.93 17.88 -0.01
CA VAL A 132 14.55 17.57 1.38
C VAL A 132 15.37 16.44 2.01
N ALA A 133 16.27 15.80 1.25
CA ALA A 133 16.99 14.60 1.70
C ALA A 133 17.69 14.78 3.06
N GLY A 134 18.33 15.92 3.28
CA GLY A 134 19.04 16.26 4.53
C GLY A 134 18.18 16.98 5.57
N LEU A 135 16.89 17.22 5.32
CA LEU A 135 16.02 17.94 6.26
C LEU A 135 15.28 16.97 7.19
N PRO A 136 15.20 17.24 8.50
CA PRO A 136 14.33 16.51 9.40
C PRO A 136 12.87 16.54 8.94
N VAL A 137 12.20 15.39 9.01
CA VAL A 137 10.81 15.26 8.52
C VAL A 137 9.84 16.20 9.25
N ALA A 138 10.17 16.59 10.50
CA ALA A 138 9.38 17.59 11.25
C ALA A 138 9.17 18.90 10.48
N TYR A 139 10.17 19.35 9.71
CA TYR A 139 10.16 20.63 8.98
C TYR A 139 9.57 20.56 7.59
N LEU A 140 9.19 19.40 7.10
CA LEU A 140 8.63 19.21 5.78
C LEU A 140 7.16 19.64 5.73
N SER A 141 6.73 20.22 4.59
CA SER A 141 5.32 20.44 4.30
C SER A 141 4.56 19.11 4.21
N ALA A 142 3.22 19.14 4.29
CA ALA A 142 2.39 17.95 4.15
C ALA A 142 2.64 17.22 2.81
N GLY A 143 2.73 17.96 1.70
CA GLY A 143 3.04 17.39 0.39
C GLY A 143 4.43 16.77 0.31
N GLN A 144 5.45 17.42 0.90
CA GLN A 144 6.80 16.85 0.99
C GLN A 144 6.83 15.58 1.83
N LYS A 145 6.16 15.56 2.99
CA LYS A 145 6.01 14.36 3.83
C LYS A 145 5.35 13.23 3.05
N ARG A 146 4.29 13.54 2.30
CA ARG A 146 3.60 12.54 1.48
C ARG A 146 4.52 11.97 0.41
N ARG A 147 5.28 12.80 -0.29
CA ARG A 147 6.26 12.34 -1.30
C ARG A 147 7.38 11.49 -0.67
N VAL A 148 7.89 11.85 0.52
CA VAL A 148 8.83 11.01 1.29
C VAL A 148 8.19 9.68 1.67
N GLY A 149 6.92 9.68 2.09
CA GLY A 149 6.16 8.46 2.35
C GLY A 149 6.04 7.55 1.12
N LEU A 150 5.76 8.13 -0.05
CA LEU A 150 5.71 7.40 -1.33
C LEU A 150 7.09 6.85 -1.74
N ALA A 151 8.19 7.55 -1.44
CA ALA A 151 9.53 7.08 -1.75
C ALA A 151 9.84 5.72 -1.08
N ARG A 152 9.16 5.36 0.02
CA ARG A 152 9.28 4.03 0.65
C ARG A 152 8.92 2.88 -0.29
N LEU A 153 7.99 3.11 -1.21
CA LEU A 153 7.56 2.10 -2.17
C LEU A 153 8.68 1.75 -3.17
N LEU A 154 9.63 2.67 -3.39
CA LEU A 154 10.71 2.55 -4.36
C LEU A 154 12.01 2.00 -3.77
N ILE A 155 12.27 2.20 -2.48
CA ILE A 155 13.54 1.82 -1.83
C ILE A 155 13.63 0.34 -1.46
N ALA A 156 12.48 -0.36 -1.36
CA ALA A 156 12.42 -1.78 -1.04
C ALA A 156 11.33 -2.44 -1.89
N PRO A 157 11.67 -3.21 -2.92
CA PRO A 157 10.68 -3.89 -3.76
C PRO A 157 9.82 -4.84 -2.91
N ARG A 158 8.50 -4.68 -2.99
CA ARG A 158 7.52 -5.57 -2.38
C ARG A 158 6.35 -5.77 -3.32
N PRO A 159 5.87 -7.00 -3.51
CA PRO A 159 4.88 -7.29 -4.55
C PRO A 159 3.49 -6.73 -4.23
N ILE A 160 3.15 -6.45 -2.99
CA ILE A 160 1.82 -5.97 -2.60
C ILE A 160 1.90 -4.54 -2.08
N TRP A 161 1.13 -3.63 -2.67
CA TRP A 161 0.95 -2.27 -2.17
C TRP A 161 -0.44 -2.09 -1.60
N ILE A 162 -0.52 -1.72 -0.32
CA ILE A 162 -1.76 -1.43 0.40
C ILE A 162 -1.76 0.06 0.74
N LEU A 163 -2.63 0.84 0.09
CA LEU A 163 -2.58 2.29 0.07
C LEU A 163 -3.88 2.90 0.62
N ASP A 164 -3.76 3.73 1.66
CA ASP A 164 -4.90 4.43 2.27
C ASP A 164 -4.87 5.91 1.88
N GLU A 165 -5.84 6.35 1.08
CA GLU A 165 -5.96 7.69 0.50
C GLU A 165 -4.63 8.19 -0.13
N PRO A 166 -4.08 7.48 -1.13
CA PRO A 166 -2.72 7.75 -1.60
C PRO A 166 -2.54 9.12 -2.28
N LEU A 167 -3.61 9.71 -2.84
CA LEU A 167 -3.57 11.01 -3.51
C LEU A 167 -3.65 12.21 -2.55
N THR A 168 -3.98 12.00 -1.28
CA THR A 168 -4.12 13.08 -0.29
C THR A 168 -2.82 13.86 -0.14
N ALA A 169 -2.93 15.19 -0.07
CA ALA A 169 -1.83 16.16 0.06
C ALA A 169 -0.85 16.21 -1.14
N LEU A 170 -1.16 15.58 -2.26
CA LEU A 170 -0.40 15.69 -3.51
C LEU A 170 -1.01 16.75 -4.42
N ASP A 171 -0.14 17.57 -5.01
CA ASP A 171 -0.46 18.42 -6.15
C ASP A 171 -0.61 17.59 -7.44
N ALA A 172 -1.03 18.20 -8.54
CA ALA A 172 -1.26 17.53 -9.82
C ALA A 172 -0.01 16.74 -10.27
N ALA A 173 1.18 17.35 -10.21
CA ALA A 173 2.42 16.67 -10.58
C ALA A 173 2.73 15.46 -9.68
N GLY A 174 2.44 15.55 -8.37
CA GLY A 174 2.58 14.43 -7.44
C GLY A 174 1.59 13.30 -7.71
N GLN A 175 0.35 13.65 -8.11
CA GLN A 175 -0.65 12.67 -8.52
C GLN A 175 -0.27 11.94 -9.81
N ASP A 176 0.29 12.65 -10.79
CA ASP A 176 0.79 12.06 -12.03
C ASP A 176 1.94 11.09 -11.77
N LEU A 177 2.89 11.49 -10.93
CA LEU A 177 4.00 10.61 -10.49
C LEU A 177 3.48 9.36 -9.79
N LEU A 178 2.54 9.49 -8.86
CA LEU A 178 1.95 8.32 -8.20
C LEU A 178 1.23 7.42 -9.21
N ASN A 179 0.42 7.97 -10.11
CA ASN A 179 -0.28 7.18 -11.12
C ASN A 179 0.69 6.44 -12.05
N ALA A 180 1.84 7.03 -12.40
CA ALA A 180 2.90 6.35 -13.14
C ALA A 180 3.47 5.17 -12.32
N MET A 181 3.83 5.40 -11.06
CA MET A 181 4.33 4.36 -10.16
C MET A 181 3.34 3.18 -9.99
N LEU A 182 2.04 3.47 -9.90
CA LEU A 182 1.00 2.43 -9.80
C LEU A 182 0.96 1.56 -11.05
N ARG A 183 1.00 2.18 -12.24
CA ARG A 183 1.04 1.46 -13.52
C ARG A 183 2.30 0.60 -13.66
N ASP A 184 3.47 1.16 -13.32
CA ASP A 184 4.75 0.45 -13.41
C ASP A 184 4.77 -0.75 -12.46
N HIS A 185 4.24 -0.59 -11.24
CA HIS A 185 4.14 -1.65 -10.27
C HIS A 185 3.24 -2.81 -10.75
N LEU A 186 2.08 -2.52 -11.33
CA LEU A 186 1.19 -3.53 -11.91
C LEU A 186 1.83 -4.21 -13.13
N ALA A 187 2.49 -3.45 -14.00
CA ALA A 187 3.20 -3.98 -15.17
C ALA A 187 4.37 -4.90 -14.76
N ALA A 188 5.03 -4.61 -13.62
CA ALA A 188 6.06 -5.46 -13.03
C ALA A 188 5.51 -6.74 -12.37
N GLY A 189 4.19 -6.95 -12.38
CA GLY A 189 3.53 -8.09 -11.75
C GLY A 189 3.13 -7.85 -10.29
N GLY A 190 3.21 -6.63 -9.79
CA GLY A 190 2.75 -6.29 -8.44
C GLY A 190 1.23 -6.27 -8.31
N LEU A 191 0.74 -6.22 -7.07
CA LEU A 191 -0.68 -6.12 -6.71
C LEU A 191 -0.93 -4.83 -5.93
N ILE A 192 -2.11 -4.24 -6.12
CA ILE A 192 -2.50 -3.03 -5.40
C ILE A 192 -3.86 -3.23 -4.73
N VAL A 193 -3.95 -2.87 -3.45
CA VAL A 193 -5.24 -2.64 -2.77
C VAL A 193 -5.23 -1.19 -2.28
N ALA A 194 -6.14 -0.37 -2.77
CA ALA A 194 -6.20 1.03 -2.37
C ALA A 194 -7.60 1.43 -1.90
N ALA A 195 -7.67 2.18 -0.80
CA ALA A 195 -8.88 2.91 -0.42
C ALA A 195 -8.72 4.36 -0.87
N THR A 196 -9.68 4.86 -1.63
CA THR A 196 -9.63 6.24 -2.13
C THR A 196 -11.01 6.74 -2.53
N HIS A 197 -11.21 8.06 -2.40
CA HIS A 197 -12.36 8.78 -2.92
C HIS A 197 -12.09 9.39 -4.31
N ALA A 198 -10.83 9.58 -4.66
CA ALA A 198 -10.42 10.11 -5.96
C ALA A 198 -10.03 8.96 -6.91
N PRO A 199 -10.32 9.07 -8.22
CA PRO A 199 -9.99 8.03 -9.18
C PRO A 199 -8.46 7.87 -9.31
N LEU A 200 -7.99 6.62 -9.36
CA LEU A 200 -6.62 6.27 -9.74
C LEU A 200 -6.61 5.89 -11.22
N ALA A 201 -5.57 6.33 -11.95
CA ALA A 201 -5.44 6.08 -13.40
C ALA A 201 -4.91 4.66 -13.69
N ILE A 202 -5.57 3.64 -13.11
CA ILE A 202 -5.27 2.21 -13.30
C ILE A 202 -6.56 1.41 -13.49
N ALA A 203 -6.48 0.29 -14.20
CA ALA A 203 -7.57 -0.68 -14.25
C ALA A 203 -7.65 -1.43 -12.91
N ALA A 204 -8.84 -1.48 -12.31
CA ALA A 204 -9.01 -2.10 -11.01
C ALA A 204 -10.43 -2.70 -10.83
N ARG A 205 -10.51 -3.77 -10.07
CA ARG A 205 -11.78 -4.26 -9.53
C ARG A 205 -12.25 -3.31 -8.42
N GLN A 206 -13.56 -3.18 -8.25
CA GLN A 206 -14.16 -2.33 -7.22
C GLN A 206 -14.73 -3.19 -6.09
N LEU A 207 -14.49 -2.77 -4.85
CA LEU A 207 -15.10 -3.31 -3.64
C LEU A 207 -15.78 -2.18 -2.88
N SER A 208 -17.12 -2.19 -2.83
CA SER A 208 -17.88 -1.19 -2.08
C SER A 208 -18.15 -1.68 -0.66
N LEU A 209 -17.70 -0.91 0.35
CA LEU A 209 -18.02 -1.17 1.75
C LEU A 209 -19.22 -0.31 2.19
N GLY A 210 -20.13 -0.91 2.95
CA GLY A 210 -21.29 -0.21 3.52
C GLY A 210 -22.54 -0.21 2.64
N SER A 211 -22.52 -0.74 1.44
CA SER A 211 -23.72 -1.12 0.72
C SER A 211 -24.23 -2.44 1.31
N ARG A 212 -25.10 -2.37 2.35
CA ARG A 212 -26.04 -3.46 2.60
C ARG A 212 -26.95 -3.47 1.37
N GLU A 213 -26.91 -4.50 0.54
CA GLU A 213 -28.08 -4.88 -0.23
C GLU A 213 -29.20 -5.10 0.80
N VAL A 214 -30.14 -4.17 0.83
CA VAL A 214 -31.43 -4.43 1.43
C VAL A 214 -32.06 -5.45 0.49
N ALA A 215 -31.89 -6.74 0.82
CA ALA A 215 -32.71 -7.77 0.20
C ALA A 215 -34.17 -7.40 0.49
N ALA A 216 -34.90 -7.07 -0.58
CA ALA A 216 -36.35 -6.88 -0.57
C ALA A 216 -37.03 -8.24 -0.43
#